data_03f42468b8f15b97bb76f7ca1ad2bfb8
#
_entry.id   03f42468b8f15b97bb76f7ca1ad2bfb8
#
_cell.length_a   1.000
_cell.length_b   1.000
_cell.length_c   1.000
_cell.angle_alpha   90.00
_cell.angle_beta   90.00
_cell.angle_gamma   90.00
#
_symmetry.space_group_name_H-M   'P 1'
#
loop_
_entity.id
_entity.type
_entity.pdbx_description
1 polymer ?
#
loop_
_entity_poly.entity_id
_entity_poly.type
_entity_poly.pdbx_seq_one_letter_code
_entity_poly.pdbx_strand_id
1 'polypeptide(L)'
;MTQINALKIYLFIKIMFPLKKLFLSLFLFLILSNIVNAQKDYLGKWLSPSKKGVVETYIQGNKLFGKLIWVQTERKDIYNKNESLRNREVKGLNLFSNFTWSDNQYIDGKIYDPEGGSTYSCKMWLSEDKQTLNVRGYIGISIIGRTEKFTKYNK
;
A
#
# COMPACT_ATOMS: atom_id res chain seq x y z
N MET A 1 34.71 -28.52 -45.43
CA MET A 1 33.38 -27.90 -45.20
C MET A 1 32.96 -27.85 -43.72
N THR A 2 33.46 -28.66 -42.84
CA THR A 2 33.02 -28.81 -41.43
C THR A 2 33.54 -27.74 -40.44
N GLN A 3 34.74 -27.20 -40.61
CA GLN A 3 35.33 -26.27 -39.67
C GLN A 3 34.69 -24.86 -39.74
N ILE A 4 34.25 -24.40 -40.91
CA ILE A 4 33.61 -23.09 -41.09
C ILE A 4 32.25 -23.05 -40.40
N ASN A 5 31.51 -24.14 -40.38
CA ASN A 5 30.22 -24.24 -39.71
C ASN A 5 30.37 -24.25 -38.17
N ALA A 6 31.37 -24.92 -37.63
CA ALA A 6 31.63 -24.92 -36.19
C ALA A 6 32.01 -23.52 -35.67
N LEU A 7 32.80 -22.75 -36.41
CA LEU A 7 33.18 -21.40 -36.04
C LEU A 7 31.98 -20.44 -36.08
N LYS A 8 31.09 -20.55 -37.07
CA LYS A 8 29.87 -19.77 -37.16
C LYS A 8 28.91 -20.06 -35.99
N ILE A 9 28.76 -21.32 -35.61
CA ILE A 9 27.93 -21.71 -34.46
C ILE A 9 28.52 -21.18 -33.15
N TYR A 10 29.83 -21.27 -32.97
CA TYR A 10 30.52 -20.73 -31.81
C TYR A 10 30.35 -19.20 -31.67
N LEU A 11 30.56 -18.46 -32.75
CA LEU A 11 30.34 -17.02 -32.80
C LEU A 11 28.90 -16.66 -32.55
N PHE A 12 27.94 -17.38 -33.10
CA PHE A 12 26.51 -17.18 -32.87
C PHE A 12 26.14 -17.37 -31.39
N ILE A 13 26.62 -18.45 -30.75
CA ILE A 13 26.40 -18.70 -29.31
C ILE A 13 27.04 -17.59 -28.47
N LYS A 14 28.26 -17.18 -28.79
CA LYS A 14 29.01 -16.13 -28.06
C LYS A 14 28.31 -14.77 -28.09
N ILE A 15 27.61 -14.45 -29.19
CA ILE A 15 26.83 -13.21 -29.33
C ILE A 15 25.45 -13.35 -28.71
N MET A 16 24.78 -14.49 -28.86
CA MET A 16 23.43 -14.69 -28.31
C MET A 16 23.38 -14.77 -26.79
N PHE A 17 24.42 -15.30 -26.13
CA PHE A 17 24.42 -15.48 -24.68
C PHE A 17 24.38 -14.16 -23.90
N PRO A 18 25.21 -13.15 -24.21
CA PRO A 18 25.12 -11.85 -23.57
C PRO A 18 23.82 -11.09 -23.92
N LEU A 19 23.31 -11.26 -25.16
CA LEU A 19 22.07 -10.63 -25.59
C LEU A 19 20.86 -11.13 -24.80
N LYS A 20 20.78 -12.45 -24.57
CA LYS A 20 19.73 -13.05 -23.70
C LYS A 20 19.77 -12.52 -22.27
N LYS A 21 20.97 -12.37 -21.69
CA LYS A 21 21.15 -11.82 -20.35
C LYS A 21 20.72 -10.34 -20.31
N LEU A 22 21.03 -9.58 -21.34
CA LEU A 22 20.62 -8.18 -21.47
C LEU A 22 19.08 -8.05 -21.56
N PHE A 23 18.43 -8.87 -22.38
CA PHE A 23 16.97 -8.91 -22.48
C PHE A 23 16.30 -9.32 -21.17
N LEU A 24 16.83 -10.31 -20.46
CA LEU A 24 16.32 -10.75 -19.17
C LEU A 24 16.46 -9.66 -18.11
N SER A 25 17.60 -8.96 -18.09
CA SER A 25 17.85 -7.83 -17.20
C SER A 25 16.88 -6.66 -17.45
N LEU A 26 16.70 -6.30 -18.74
CA LEU A 26 15.76 -5.26 -19.14
C LEU A 26 14.31 -5.60 -18.80
N PHE A 27 13.92 -6.86 -19.03
CA PHE A 27 12.58 -7.37 -18.69
C PHE A 27 12.33 -7.32 -17.18
N LEU A 28 13.32 -7.74 -16.37
CA LEU A 28 13.23 -7.66 -14.91
C LEU A 28 13.13 -6.23 -14.42
N PHE A 29 13.88 -5.30 -15.00
CA PHE A 29 13.82 -3.88 -14.69
C PHE A 29 12.44 -3.27 -14.99
N LEU A 30 11.82 -3.64 -16.11
CA LEU A 30 10.46 -3.19 -16.47
C LEU A 30 9.39 -3.71 -15.50
N ILE A 31 9.51 -4.93 -15.01
CA ILE A 31 8.59 -5.48 -14.00
C ILE A 31 8.73 -4.73 -12.68
N LEU A 32 9.96 -4.51 -12.20
CA LEU A 32 10.21 -3.81 -10.94
C LEU A 32 9.70 -2.36 -10.97
N SER A 33 9.83 -1.67 -12.10
CA SER A 33 9.36 -0.29 -12.24
C SER A 33 7.83 -0.18 -12.15
N ASN A 34 7.08 -1.16 -12.64
CA ASN A 34 5.61 -1.18 -12.53
C ASN A 34 5.14 -1.39 -11.09
N ILE A 35 5.81 -2.23 -10.31
CA ILE A 35 5.47 -2.46 -8.90
C ILE A 35 5.66 -1.18 -8.07
N VAL A 36 6.76 -0.47 -8.26
CA VAL A 36 7.04 0.79 -7.55
C VAL A 36 6.01 1.87 -7.88
N ASN A 37 5.57 1.97 -9.13
CA ASN A 37 4.54 2.92 -9.52
C ASN A 37 3.17 2.58 -8.92
N ALA A 38 2.78 1.31 -8.88
CA ALA A 38 1.52 0.88 -8.28
C ALA A 38 1.44 1.21 -6.78
N GLN A 39 2.55 1.08 -6.04
CA GLN A 39 2.60 1.45 -4.63
C GLN A 39 2.45 2.96 -4.40
N LYS A 40 3.00 3.79 -5.29
CA LYS A 40 2.92 5.26 -5.19
C LYS A 40 1.49 5.78 -5.29
N ASP A 41 0.62 5.10 -6.02
CA ASP A 41 -0.78 5.49 -6.17
C ASP A 41 -1.55 5.50 -4.85
N TYR A 42 -1.10 4.71 -3.88
CA TYR A 42 -1.68 4.68 -2.54
C TYR A 42 -1.23 5.84 -1.65
N LEU A 43 -0.16 6.55 -2.03
CA LEU A 43 0.37 7.65 -1.22
C LEU A 43 -0.43 8.93 -1.46
N GLY A 44 -0.58 9.71 -0.40
CA GLY A 44 -1.28 10.99 -0.43
C GLY A 44 -2.38 11.11 0.62
N LYS A 45 -3.27 12.05 0.41
CA LYS A 45 -4.33 12.37 1.36
C LYS A 45 -5.65 11.73 0.95
N TRP A 46 -6.36 11.21 1.94
CA TRP A 46 -7.61 10.48 1.77
C TRP A 46 -8.66 11.00 2.75
N LEU A 47 -9.78 11.50 2.23
CA LEU A 47 -10.92 11.96 3.02
C LEU A 47 -11.70 10.74 3.52
N SER A 48 -11.97 10.70 4.82
CA SER A 48 -12.74 9.62 5.45
C SER A 48 -14.18 9.55 4.92
N PRO A 49 -14.86 8.39 4.99
CA PRO A 49 -16.25 8.22 4.56
C PRO A 49 -17.22 9.20 5.25
N SER A 50 -16.97 9.48 6.52
CA SER A 50 -17.76 10.47 7.31
C SER A 50 -17.48 11.94 6.93
N LYS A 51 -16.46 12.20 6.10
CA LYS A 51 -15.91 13.52 5.76
C LYS A 51 -15.39 14.33 6.96
N LYS A 52 -15.18 13.66 8.10
CA LYS A 52 -14.73 14.28 9.36
C LYS A 52 -13.25 14.18 9.63
N GLY A 53 -12.49 13.55 8.74
CA GLY A 53 -11.04 13.38 8.89
C GLY A 53 -10.34 13.19 7.56
N VAL A 54 -9.09 13.60 7.49
CA VAL A 54 -8.18 13.35 6.35
C VAL A 54 -7.00 12.53 6.85
N VAL A 55 -6.76 11.40 6.20
CA VAL A 55 -5.63 10.50 6.47
C VAL A 55 -4.59 10.70 5.38
N GLU A 56 -3.35 10.94 5.76
CA GLU A 56 -2.20 10.95 4.85
C GLU A 56 -1.47 9.62 4.94
N THR A 57 -1.37 8.93 3.83
CA THR A 57 -0.65 7.65 3.73
C THR A 57 0.80 7.87 3.35
N TYR A 58 1.70 7.11 3.95
CA TYR A 58 3.14 7.18 3.75
C TYR A 58 3.79 5.80 3.94
N ILE A 59 5.02 5.66 3.43
CA ILE A 59 5.83 4.46 3.61
C ILE A 59 6.86 4.72 4.71
N GLN A 60 6.99 3.77 5.62
CA GLN A 60 8.04 3.70 6.61
C GLN A 60 8.68 2.32 6.59
N GLY A 61 9.97 2.27 6.21
CA GLY A 61 10.59 1.01 5.81
C GLY A 61 9.93 0.43 4.56
N ASN A 62 9.43 -0.79 4.65
CA ASN A 62 8.70 -1.48 3.58
C ASN A 62 7.20 -1.63 3.88
N LYS A 63 6.67 -0.85 4.82
CA LYS A 63 5.27 -0.91 5.26
C LYS A 63 4.56 0.41 4.99
N LEU A 64 3.25 0.32 4.67
CA LEU A 64 2.41 1.51 4.55
C LEU A 64 1.73 1.80 5.90
N PHE A 65 1.72 3.09 6.22
CA PHE A 65 1.03 3.69 7.35
C PHE A 65 0.10 4.80 6.87
N GLY A 66 -0.81 5.24 7.75
CA GLY A 66 -1.67 6.39 7.45
C GLY A 66 -1.96 7.19 8.72
N LYS A 67 -1.57 8.46 8.69
CA LYS A 67 -1.69 9.40 9.80
C LYS A 67 -2.90 10.30 9.62
N LEU A 68 -3.70 10.48 10.62
CA LEU A 68 -4.83 11.41 10.63
C LEU A 68 -4.30 12.84 10.76
N ILE A 69 -4.23 13.57 9.64
CA ILE A 69 -3.62 14.90 9.58
C ILE A 69 -4.62 16.04 9.82
N TRP A 70 -5.90 15.78 9.62
CA TRP A 70 -6.96 16.73 9.86
C TRP A 70 -8.19 16.04 10.43
N VAL A 71 -8.89 16.72 11.34
CA VAL A 71 -10.18 16.31 11.92
C VAL A 71 -11.12 17.52 11.92
N GLN A 72 -12.40 17.28 11.68
CA GLN A 72 -13.43 18.34 11.71
C GLN A 72 -13.55 18.96 13.11
N THR A 73 -13.42 18.16 14.15
CA THR A 73 -13.49 18.60 15.55
C THR A 73 -12.31 17.97 16.29
N GLU A 74 -11.44 18.82 16.86
CA GLU A 74 -10.32 18.37 17.68
C GLU A 74 -10.85 17.78 18.98
N ARG A 75 -10.37 16.58 19.31
CA ARG A 75 -10.75 15.84 20.52
C ARG A 75 -9.70 14.85 20.95
N LYS A 76 -9.79 14.44 22.18
CA LYS A 76 -8.98 13.37 22.73
C LYS A 76 -9.58 12.00 22.40
N ASP A 77 -8.73 10.97 22.51
CA ASP A 77 -9.03 9.57 22.19
C ASP A 77 -9.74 8.88 23.38
N ILE A 78 -10.79 9.51 23.89
CA ILE A 78 -11.47 9.12 25.14
C ILE A 78 -12.09 7.73 25.13
N TYR A 79 -12.39 7.21 23.93
CA TYR A 79 -12.97 5.86 23.76
C TYR A 79 -11.91 4.75 23.67
N ASN A 80 -10.61 5.11 23.76
CA ASN A 80 -9.55 4.10 23.69
C ASN A 80 -9.72 3.06 24.80
N LYS A 81 -9.65 1.77 24.42
CA LYS A 81 -9.74 0.67 25.39
C LYS A 81 -8.60 0.67 26.40
N ASN A 82 -7.42 1.16 25.98
CA ASN A 82 -6.32 1.42 26.91
C ASN A 82 -6.47 2.82 27.51
N GLU A 83 -6.78 2.90 28.79
CA GLU A 83 -7.01 4.15 29.52
C GLU A 83 -5.83 5.11 29.50
N SER A 84 -4.60 4.59 29.51
CA SER A 84 -3.38 5.42 29.45
C SER A 84 -3.27 6.24 28.15
N LEU A 85 -4.00 5.84 27.09
CA LEU A 85 -4.00 6.51 25.79
C LEU A 85 -5.16 7.48 25.59
N ARG A 86 -6.12 7.57 26.52
CA ARG A 86 -7.32 8.40 26.37
C ARG A 86 -7.03 9.90 26.34
N ASN A 87 -5.89 10.33 26.89
CA ASN A 87 -5.51 11.74 26.91
C ASN A 87 -4.77 12.24 25.68
N ARG A 88 -4.42 11.35 24.73
CA ARG A 88 -3.77 11.74 23.49
C ARG A 88 -4.77 12.38 22.50
N GLU A 89 -4.29 13.26 21.65
CA GLU A 89 -5.11 13.86 20.59
C GLU A 89 -5.42 12.82 19.51
N VAL A 90 -6.66 12.83 18.97
CA VAL A 90 -7.06 11.99 17.84
C VAL A 90 -6.36 12.45 16.56
N LYS A 91 -6.20 13.76 16.35
CA LYS A 91 -5.37 14.29 15.28
C LYS A 91 -3.91 13.90 15.50
N GLY A 92 -3.29 13.38 14.48
CA GLY A 92 -1.91 12.88 14.53
C GLY A 92 -1.77 11.38 14.82
N LEU A 93 -2.86 10.66 15.11
CA LEU A 93 -2.81 9.22 15.27
C LEU A 93 -2.56 8.50 13.95
N ASN A 94 -1.83 7.40 14.00
CA ASN A 94 -1.78 6.46 12.91
C ASN A 94 -3.08 5.64 12.91
N LEU A 95 -4.01 5.97 11.99
CA LEU A 95 -5.21 5.16 11.77
C LEU A 95 -4.89 3.87 11.03
N PHE A 96 -3.95 3.93 10.08
CA PHE A 96 -3.47 2.78 9.33
C PHE A 96 -2.07 2.44 9.78
N SER A 97 -1.78 1.15 10.00
CA SER A 97 -0.45 0.71 10.43
C SER A 97 -0.05 -0.65 9.89
N ASN A 98 1.24 -0.79 9.57
CA ASN A 98 1.92 -2.04 9.25
C ASN A 98 1.43 -2.81 8.03
N PHE A 99 0.85 -2.14 7.02
CA PHE A 99 0.39 -2.80 5.80
C PHE A 99 1.56 -3.29 4.94
N THR A 100 1.43 -4.52 4.44
CA THR A 100 2.37 -5.17 3.52
C THR A 100 1.83 -5.11 2.10
N TRP A 101 2.68 -4.81 1.14
CA TRP A 101 2.33 -4.88 -0.28
C TRP A 101 2.27 -6.32 -0.77
N SER A 102 1.18 -6.72 -1.42
CA SER A 102 0.99 -8.02 -2.08
C SER A 102 -0.10 -7.90 -3.14
N ASP A 103 0.13 -8.44 -4.32
CA ASP A 103 -0.86 -8.59 -5.40
C ASP A 103 -1.66 -7.31 -5.69
N ASN A 104 -0.96 -6.19 -5.90
CA ASN A 104 -1.53 -4.87 -6.17
C ASN A 104 -2.45 -4.31 -5.07
N GLN A 105 -2.33 -4.80 -3.84
CA GLN A 105 -3.05 -4.30 -2.67
C GLN A 105 -2.16 -4.26 -1.44
N TYR A 106 -2.63 -3.60 -0.39
CA TYR A 106 -2.00 -3.61 0.92
C TYR A 106 -2.78 -4.52 1.87
N ILE A 107 -2.11 -5.52 2.44
CA ILE A 107 -2.70 -6.56 3.31
C ILE A 107 -2.02 -6.58 4.68
N ASP A 108 -2.56 -7.38 5.59
CA ASP A 108 -2.03 -7.67 6.93
C ASP A 108 -1.79 -6.44 7.82
N GLY A 109 -2.44 -5.34 7.48
CA GLY A 109 -2.38 -4.12 8.26
C GLY A 109 -3.41 -4.09 9.38
N LYS A 110 -3.40 -2.96 10.09
CA LYS A 110 -4.37 -2.64 11.14
C LYS A 110 -5.01 -1.29 10.86
N ILE A 111 -6.30 -1.18 11.18
CA ILE A 111 -7.01 0.10 11.24
C ILE A 111 -7.46 0.35 12.68
N TYR A 112 -7.14 1.53 13.20
CA TYR A 112 -7.67 2.01 14.47
C TYR A 112 -8.91 2.86 14.23
N ASP A 113 -9.97 2.55 14.95
CA ASP A 113 -11.21 3.32 14.95
C ASP A 113 -11.28 4.18 16.23
N PRO A 114 -11.08 5.50 16.14
CA PRO A 114 -11.14 6.37 17.32
C PRO A 114 -12.56 6.66 17.81
N GLU A 115 -13.62 6.31 17.07
CA GLU A 115 -15.01 6.42 17.52
C GLU A 115 -15.39 5.23 18.44
N GLY A 116 -14.89 4.03 18.12
CA GLY A 116 -15.13 2.81 18.91
C GLY A 116 -13.97 2.43 19.82
N GLY A 117 -12.84 3.14 19.77
CA GLY A 117 -11.63 2.84 20.56
C GLY A 117 -10.98 1.50 20.25
N SER A 118 -11.25 0.92 19.09
CA SER A 118 -10.87 -0.45 18.72
C SER A 118 -9.95 -0.50 17.52
N THR A 119 -9.11 -1.55 17.48
CA THR A 119 -8.24 -1.82 16.33
C THR A 119 -8.68 -3.12 15.65
N TYR A 120 -8.76 -3.09 14.33
CA TYR A 120 -9.17 -4.22 13.50
C TYR A 120 -8.05 -4.65 12.57
N SER A 121 -8.04 -5.91 12.16
CA SER A 121 -7.24 -6.37 11.02
C SER A 121 -7.77 -5.71 9.76
N CYS A 122 -6.88 -5.39 8.81
CA CYS A 122 -7.29 -4.58 7.68
C CYS A 122 -6.52 -4.94 6.41
N LYS A 123 -7.21 -4.81 5.26
CA LYS A 123 -6.63 -4.77 3.93
C LYS A 123 -7.19 -3.58 3.15
N MET A 124 -6.47 -3.10 2.14
CA MET A 124 -6.91 -1.98 1.33
C MET A 124 -6.50 -2.15 -0.13
N TRP A 125 -7.33 -1.64 -1.03
CA TRP A 125 -7.09 -1.60 -2.47
C TRP A 125 -7.68 -0.34 -3.08
N LEU A 126 -7.12 0.10 -4.20
CA LEU A 126 -7.63 1.24 -4.96
C LEU A 126 -8.76 0.81 -5.91
N SER A 127 -9.66 1.75 -6.21
CA SER A 127 -10.53 1.65 -7.37
C SER A 127 -9.71 1.76 -8.68
N GLU A 128 -10.28 1.36 -9.80
CA GLU A 128 -9.62 1.41 -11.12
C GLU A 128 -9.16 2.83 -11.49
N ASP A 129 -9.97 3.83 -11.18
CA ASP A 129 -9.66 5.26 -11.40
C ASP A 129 -8.69 5.84 -10.37
N LYS A 130 -8.28 5.06 -9.35
CA LYS A 130 -7.38 5.44 -8.25
C LYS A 130 -7.87 6.64 -7.41
N GLN A 131 -9.17 6.97 -7.49
CA GLN A 131 -9.77 8.05 -6.71
C GLN A 131 -10.39 7.57 -5.41
N THR A 132 -10.57 6.27 -5.23
CA THR A 132 -11.12 5.66 -4.01
C THR A 132 -10.16 4.64 -3.43
N LEU A 133 -9.82 4.82 -2.15
CA LEU A 133 -9.12 3.83 -1.34
C LEU A 133 -10.17 3.03 -0.57
N ASN A 134 -10.39 1.78 -0.98
CA ASN A 134 -11.24 0.84 -0.27
C ASN A 134 -10.46 0.26 0.91
N VAL A 135 -11.00 0.39 2.11
CA VAL A 135 -10.37 -0.04 3.36
C VAL A 135 -11.30 -1.03 4.05
N ARG A 136 -10.92 -2.30 4.12
CA ARG A 136 -11.72 -3.36 4.72
C ARG A 136 -11.18 -3.77 6.07
N GLY A 137 -11.86 -3.34 7.12
CA GLY A 137 -11.63 -3.80 8.49
C GLY A 137 -12.37 -5.11 8.77
N TYR A 138 -11.75 -6.02 9.53
CA TYR A 138 -12.33 -7.32 9.87
C TYR A 138 -11.78 -7.87 11.19
N ILE A 139 -12.54 -8.84 11.77
CA ILE A 139 -12.14 -9.63 12.95
C ILE A 139 -12.01 -11.09 12.49
N GLY A 140 -10.88 -11.71 12.80
CA GLY A 140 -10.60 -13.09 12.35
C GLY A 140 -10.29 -13.15 10.86
N ILE A 141 -11.28 -13.52 10.03
CA ILE A 141 -11.14 -13.67 8.59
C ILE A 141 -11.76 -12.50 7.81
N SER A 142 -11.18 -12.14 6.66
CA SER A 142 -11.59 -10.95 5.88
C SER A 142 -13.00 -11.06 5.28
N ILE A 143 -13.62 -12.23 5.25
CA ILE A 143 -15.00 -12.41 4.78
C ILE A 143 -15.97 -11.73 5.73
N ILE A 144 -15.71 -11.78 7.05
CA ILE A 144 -16.51 -11.13 8.09
C ILE A 144 -15.90 -9.75 8.36
N GLY A 145 -16.31 -8.74 7.60
CA GLY A 145 -15.75 -7.40 7.74
C GLY A 145 -16.57 -6.34 7.01
N ARG A 146 -16.25 -5.07 7.29
CA ARG A 146 -16.87 -3.90 6.66
C ARG A 146 -15.86 -3.18 5.80
N THR A 147 -16.28 -2.75 4.60
CA THR A 147 -15.47 -1.94 3.70
C THR A 147 -15.91 -0.48 3.80
N GLU A 148 -14.97 0.39 4.09
CA GLU A 148 -15.11 1.83 4.08
C GLU A 148 -14.41 2.40 2.85
N LYS A 149 -14.98 3.48 2.26
CA LYS A 149 -14.46 4.11 1.05
C LYS A 149 -13.91 5.51 1.39
N PHE A 150 -12.61 5.63 1.32
CA PHE A 150 -11.92 6.91 1.47
C PHE A 150 -11.73 7.52 0.07
N THR A 151 -12.02 8.79 -0.10
CA THR A 151 -11.87 9.47 -1.40
C THR A 151 -10.60 10.30 -1.44
N LYS A 152 -9.95 10.37 -2.60
CA LYS A 152 -8.73 11.16 -2.77
C LYS A 152 -8.98 12.62 -2.44
N TYR A 153 -8.08 13.24 -1.68
CA TYR A 153 -8.22 14.60 -1.18
C TYR A 153 -7.08 15.47 -1.69
N ASN A 154 -7.40 16.42 -2.56
CA ASN A 154 -6.44 17.23 -3.32
C ASN A 154 -6.33 18.69 -2.81
N LYS A 155 -6.78 18.94 -1.54
CA LYS A 155 -6.62 20.25 -0.91
C LYS A 155 -5.44 20.28 0.04
#